data_30f38afa4f7eb5f154320376fe4021f0
#
_entry.id   30f38afa4f7eb5f154320376fe4021f0
#
_cell.length_a   1.000
_cell.length_b   1.000
_cell.length_c   1.000
_cell.angle_alpha   90.00
_cell.angle_beta   90.00
_cell.angle_gamma   90.00
#
_symmetry.space_group_name_H-M   'P 1'
#
loop_
_entity.id
_entity.type
_entity.pdbx_description
1 polymer ?
#
loop_
_entity_poly.entity_id
_entity_poly.type
_entity_poly.pdbx_seq_one_letter_code
_entity_poly.pdbx_strand_id
1 'polypeptide(L)'
;MAFFMNLSIQDELQLFAEELHQHLTPSFLEKLARELAFVKRKRKFSGHDLAAICVWISQRVASDSLVRLCSQLHAITGTLMSPEGLNKRFNKKAVCLLKHIFSALLKNKIYKTSVIPSSSIAYFQRIRILDATIFQMPKHLANVYPGSGGCAQTAGIKIQLEYDLHSGQFLNFQVEPGKNNDKTFGTECLATLRPGDLCIRDLGYYSLDDLDQMDQRGVYYISRLKLNNMVYIKNEFPEYFRNGTVKKQSQYIKVDLEHIMNTLEPGQVYEITDAYIGKDKK
;
A
#
# COMPACT_ATOMS: atom_id res chain seq x y z
N MET A 1 21.01 -15.77 14.73
CA MET A 1 21.62 -15.63 13.41
C MET A 1 20.47 -15.71 12.39
N ALA A 2 19.88 -14.58 12.02
CA ALA A 2 18.71 -14.53 11.13
C ALA A 2 19.24 -14.59 9.69
N PHE A 3 18.93 -15.67 8.99
CA PHE A 3 19.08 -15.73 7.54
C PHE A 3 18.09 -14.76 6.91
N PHE A 4 18.50 -13.55 6.61
CA PHE A 4 17.86 -12.76 5.57
C PHE A 4 18.23 -13.44 4.24
N MET A 5 17.32 -14.24 3.71
CA MET A 5 17.38 -14.63 2.30
C MET A 5 17.30 -13.35 1.49
N ASN A 6 18.42 -12.90 0.91
CA ASN A 6 18.43 -11.94 -0.18
C ASN A 6 17.83 -12.64 -1.41
N LEU A 7 16.50 -12.71 -1.47
CA LEU A 7 15.80 -13.12 -2.68
C LEU A 7 16.05 -12.03 -3.73
N SER A 8 16.48 -12.42 -4.92
CA SER A 8 16.54 -11.49 -6.04
C SER A 8 15.12 -11.06 -6.43
N ILE A 9 14.95 -9.87 -7.02
CA ILE A 9 13.64 -9.41 -7.53
C ILE A 9 13.03 -10.43 -8.50
N GLN A 10 13.85 -11.18 -9.22
CA GLN A 10 13.40 -12.26 -10.12
C GLN A 10 12.80 -13.44 -9.34
N ASP A 11 13.41 -13.83 -8.23
CA ASP A 11 12.91 -14.93 -7.40
C ASP A 11 11.59 -14.58 -6.72
N GLU A 12 11.43 -13.34 -6.27
CA GLU A 12 10.17 -12.83 -5.70
C GLU A 12 9.04 -12.81 -6.74
N LEU A 13 9.32 -12.34 -7.95
CA LEU A 13 8.36 -12.33 -9.05
C LEU A 13 7.98 -13.74 -9.51
N GLN A 14 8.91 -14.68 -9.46
CA GLN A 14 8.64 -16.07 -9.80
C GLN A 14 7.74 -16.74 -8.77
N LEU A 15 8.01 -16.57 -7.47
CA LEU A 15 7.16 -17.07 -6.39
C LEU A 15 5.74 -16.50 -6.49
N PHE A 16 5.62 -15.21 -6.79
CA PHE A 16 4.32 -14.57 -7.03
C PHE A 16 3.58 -15.15 -8.24
N ALA A 17 4.29 -15.40 -9.35
CA ALA A 17 3.72 -16.00 -10.54
C ALA A 17 3.25 -17.45 -10.30
N GLU A 18 4.03 -18.22 -9.56
CA GLU A 18 3.67 -19.61 -9.17
C GLU A 18 2.41 -19.63 -8.29
N GLU A 19 2.33 -18.73 -7.31
CA GLU A 19 1.14 -18.61 -6.46
C GLU A 19 -0.10 -18.17 -7.24
N LEU A 20 0.03 -17.22 -8.16
CA LEU A 20 -1.04 -16.84 -9.07
C LEU A 20 -1.48 -18.02 -9.94
N HIS A 21 -0.55 -18.83 -10.43
CA HIS A 21 -0.82 -20.00 -11.26
C HIS A 21 -1.60 -21.09 -10.52
N GLN A 22 -1.32 -21.28 -9.22
CA GLN A 22 -2.08 -22.22 -8.38
C GLN A 22 -3.54 -21.79 -8.19
N HIS A 23 -3.81 -20.50 -8.13
CA HIS A 23 -5.16 -19.96 -7.87
C HIS A 23 -5.92 -19.60 -9.14
N LEU A 24 -5.23 -19.22 -10.22
CA LEU A 24 -5.82 -18.83 -11.50
C LEU A 24 -5.66 -19.93 -12.56
N THR A 25 -6.02 -21.15 -12.21
CA THR A 25 -5.96 -22.24 -13.18
C THR A 25 -6.90 -21.99 -14.37
N PRO A 26 -6.53 -22.40 -15.60
CA PRO A 26 -7.40 -22.25 -16.78
C PRO A 26 -8.79 -22.84 -16.58
N SER A 27 -8.88 -23.99 -15.88
CA SER A 27 -10.16 -24.66 -15.57
C SER A 27 -11.05 -23.83 -14.66
N PHE A 28 -10.48 -23.22 -13.60
CA PHE A 28 -11.20 -22.32 -12.71
C PHE A 28 -11.71 -21.08 -13.45
N LEU A 29 -10.85 -20.44 -14.24
CA LEU A 29 -11.19 -19.22 -14.99
C LEU A 29 -12.27 -19.50 -16.05
N GLU A 30 -12.21 -20.65 -16.73
CA GLU A 30 -13.21 -21.02 -17.71
C GLU A 30 -14.57 -21.33 -17.08
N LYS A 31 -14.59 -22.06 -15.95
CA LYS A 31 -15.80 -22.33 -15.18
C LYS A 31 -16.46 -21.02 -14.73
N LEU A 32 -15.71 -20.15 -14.08
CA LEU A 32 -16.20 -18.86 -13.59
C LEU A 32 -16.71 -17.96 -14.73
N ALA A 33 -16.01 -17.93 -15.86
CA ALA A 33 -16.41 -17.14 -17.03
C ALA A 33 -17.74 -17.63 -17.64
N ARG A 34 -18.04 -18.92 -17.55
CA ARG A 34 -19.32 -19.50 -17.98
C ARG A 34 -20.45 -19.20 -16.99
N GLU A 35 -20.21 -19.38 -15.70
CA GLU A 35 -21.18 -19.08 -14.63
C GLU A 35 -21.64 -17.61 -14.68
N LEU A 36 -20.72 -16.68 -14.92
CA LEU A 36 -21.03 -15.27 -15.05
C LEU A 36 -21.50 -14.85 -16.45
N ALA A 37 -21.70 -15.81 -17.34
CA ALA A 37 -22.13 -15.61 -18.73
C ALA A 37 -21.23 -14.60 -19.51
N PHE A 38 -19.96 -14.48 -19.13
CA PHE A 38 -18.94 -13.77 -19.92
C PHE A 38 -18.61 -14.53 -21.20
N VAL A 39 -18.49 -15.87 -21.10
CA VAL A 39 -18.36 -16.78 -22.22
C VAL A 39 -19.62 -17.64 -22.33
N LYS A 40 -20.44 -17.38 -23.33
CA LYS A 40 -21.68 -18.17 -23.57
C LYS A 40 -21.47 -19.43 -24.43
N ARG A 41 -20.49 -19.38 -25.31
CA ARG A 41 -20.15 -20.48 -26.23
C ARG A 41 -18.65 -20.65 -26.29
N LYS A 42 -18.13 -21.87 -26.38
CA LYS A 42 -16.72 -22.13 -26.57
C LYS A 42 -16.25 -21.47 -27.87
N ARG A 43 -15.49 -20.40 -27.78
CA ARG A 43 -14.90 -19.62 -28.87
C ARG A 43 -13.41 -19.47 -28.64
N LYS A 44 -12.72 -18.78 -29.56
CA LYS A 44 -11.28 -18.53 -29.47
C LYS A 44 -10.86 -17.76 -28.21
N PHE A 45 -11.71 -16.86 -27.68
CA PHE A 45 -11.42 -16.04 -26.49
C PHE A 45 -12.08 -16.58 -25.24
N SER A 46 -11.32 -16.80 -24.19
CA SER A 46 -11.70 -17.45 -22.93
C SER A 46 -11.62 -16.50 -21.73
N GLY A 47 -12.02 -16.98 -20.55
CA GLY A 47 -11.79 -16.27 -19.28
C GLY A 47 -10.30 -16.16 -18.93
N HIS A 48 -9.51 -17.14 -19.29
CA HIS A 48 -8.06 -17.13 -19.14
C HIS A 48 -7.41 -16.01 -19.97
N ASP A 49 -7.83 -15.82 -21.24
CA ASP A 49 -7.31 -14.76 -22.09
C ASP A 49 -7.60 -13.37 -21.51
N LEU A 50 -8.80 -13.18 -20.93
CA LEU A 50 -9.12 -11.92 -20.26
C LEU A 50 -8.21 -11.67 -19.04
N ALA A 51 -8.02 -12.69 -18.22
CA ALA A 51 -7.15 -12.59 -17.05
C ALA A 51 -5.70 -12.25 -17.45
N ALA A 52 -5.17 -12.93 -18.48
CA ALA A 52 -3.84 -12.67 -19.02
C ALA A 52 -3.68 -11.22 -19.50
N ILE A 53 -4.64 -10.71 -20.27
CA ILE A 53 -4.63 -9.31 -20.75
C ILE A 53 -4.69 -8.33 -19.56
N CYS A 54 -5.54 -8.60 -18.56
CA CYS A 54 -5.73 -7.67 -17.43
C CYS A 54 -4.50 -7.59 -16.54
N VAL A 55 -3.79 -8.70 -16.31
CA VAL A 55 -2.51 -8.70 -15.61
C VAL A 55 -1.47 -7.89 -16.39
N TRP A 56 -1.49 -8.00 -17.72
CA TRP A 56 -0.59 -7.25 -18.58
C TRP A 56 -0.95 -5.77 -18.67
N ILE A 57 -2.24 -5.45 -18.83
CA ILE A 57 -2.77 -4.08 -18.86
C ILE A 57 -2.43 -3.34 -17.56
N SER A 58 -2.49 -3.98 -16.41
CA SER A 58 -2.23 -3.34 -15.12
C SER A 58 -0.85 -2.67 -15.06
N GLN A 59 0.11 -3.13 -15.87
CA GLN A 59 1.45 -2.54 -15.94
C GLN A 59 1.56 -1.37 -16.93
N ARG A 60 0.69 -1.29 -17.95
CA ARG A 60 0.82 -0.33 -19.06
C ARG A 60 -0.50 0.23 -19.59
N VAL A 61 -1.50 0.36 -18.75
CA VAL A 61 -2.85 0.82 -19.14
C VAL A 61 -2.87 2.11 -19.96
N ALA A 62 -1.98 3.05 -19.66
CA ALA A 62 -1.95 4.35 -20.34
C ALA A 62 -1.20 4.35 -21.68
N SER A 63 -0.40 3.32 -21.98
CA SER A 63 0.53 3.31 -23.10
C SER A 63 0.25 2.26 -24.18
N ASP A 64 -0.43 1.16 -23.82
CA ASP A 64 -0.66 0.08 -24.79
C ASP A 64 -1.92 0.29 -25.63
N SER A 65 -1.77 0.18 -26.95
CA SER A 65 -2.89 0.18 -27.88
C SER A 65 -3.58 -1.19 -27.93
N LEU A 66 -4.85 -1.23 -28.35
CA LEU A 66 -5.57 -2.49 -28.56
C LEU A 66 -4.86 -3.43 -29.55
N VAL A 67 -4.18 -2.86 -30.57
CA VAL A 67 -3.38 -3.63 -31.53
C VAL A 67 -2.25 -4.37 -30.80
N ARG A 68 -1.52 -3.64 -29.97
CA ARG A 68 -0.40 -4.21 -29.19
C ARG A 68 -0.90 -5.30 -28.23
N LEU A 69 -2.01 -5.06 -27.55
CA LEU A 69 -2.64 -6.07 -26.67
C LEU A 69 -3.07 -7.31 -27.41
N CYS A 70 -3.61 -7.17 -28.63
CA CYS A 70 -3.94 -8.33 -29.49
C CYS A 70 -2.69 -9.12 -29.90
N SER A 71 -1.59 -8.44 -30.24
CA SER A 71 -0.31 -9.08 -30.58
C SER A 71 0.28 -9.84 -29.39
N GLN A 72 0.25 -9.24 -28.21
CA GLN A 72 0.73 -9.87 -26.97
C GLN A 72 -0.15 -11.07 -26.58
N LEU A 73 -1.49 -10.93 -26.69
CA LEU A 73 -2.41 -12.04 -26.47
C LEU A 73 -2.09 -13.23 -27.39
N HIS A 74 -1.88 -12.95 -28.67
CA HIS A 74 -1.52 -14.00 -29.64
C HIS A 74 -0.19 -14.67 -29.29
N ALA A 75 0.82 -13.89 -28.91
CA ALA A 75 2.12 -14.44 -28.52
C ALA A 75 2.06 -15.34 -27.27
N ILE A 76 1.20 -15.01 -26.28
CA ILE A 76 1.12 -15.72 -25.00
C ILE A 76 0.16 -16.90 -25.08
N THR A 77 -1.03 -16.72 -25.68
CA THR A 77 -2.13 -17.72 -25.63
C THR A 77 -2.42 -18.36 -26.98
N GLY A 78 -1.80 -17.91 -28.07
CA GLY A 78 -2.11 -18.33 -29.44
C GLY A 78 -3.44 -17.77 -29.96
N THR A 79 -4.15 -16.96 -29.18
CA THR A 79 -5.48 -16.44 -29.53
C THR A 79 -5.38 -15.24 -30.46
N LEU A 80 -5.68 -15.41 -31.75
CA LEU A 80 -5.71 -14.32 -32.72
C LEU A 80 -7.07 -13.60 -32.69
N MET A 81 -7.04 -12.28 -32.47
CA MET A 81 -8.22 -11.42 -32.33
C MET A 81 -8.01 -10.04 -32.97
N SER A 82 -9.08 -9.46 -33.53
CA SER A 82 -9.03 -8.07 -33.99
C SER A 82 -9.16 -7.07 -32.82
N PRO A 83 -8.61 -5.84 -32.95
CA PRO A 83 -8.75 -4.80 -31.95
C PRO A 83 -10.20 -4.49 -31.56
N GLU A 84 -11.12 -4.44 -32.55
CA GLU A 84 -12.55 -4.23 -32.29
C GLU A 84 -13.15 -5.45 -31.55
N GLY A 85 -12.73 -6.64 -31.92
CA GLY A 85 -13.13 -7.89 -31.23
C GLY A 85 -12.73 -7.87 -29.77
N LEU A 86 -11.50 -7.42 -29.47
CA LEU A 86 -11.00 -7.27 -28.13
C LEU A 86 -11.75 -6.15 -27.36
N ASN A 87 -11.96 -4.99 -27.98
CA ASN A 87 -12.71 -3.90 -27.38
C ASN A 87 -14.11 -4.31 -26.92
N LYS A 88 -14.83 -5.10 -27.71
CA LYS A 88 -16.16 -5.65 -27.36
C LYS A 88 -16.12 -6.60 -26.17
N ARG A 89 -14.95 -7.12 -25.78
CA ARG A 89 -14.78 -7.99 -24.60
C ARG A 89 -14.65 -7.20 -23.30
N PHE A 90 -14.20 -5.95 -23.36
CA PHE A 90 -14.17 -5.07 -22.21
C PHE A 90 -15.58 -4.50 -21.92
N ASN A 91 -16.41 -5.30 -21.30
CA ASN A 91 -17.80 -4.96 -21.01
C ASN A 91 -18.15 -5.25 -19.53
N LYS A 92 -19.38 -4.95 -19.11
CA LYS A 92 -19.83 -5.15 -17.72
C LYS A 92 -19.62 -6.58 -17.20
N LYS A 93 -19.68 -7.59 -18.07
CA LYS A 93 -19.45 -9.00 -17.67
C LYS A 93 -17.97 -9.29 -17.43
N ALA A 94 -17.07 -8.67 -18.20
CA ALA A 94 -15.65 -8.72 -17.96
C ALA A 94 -15.31 -8.11 -16.58
N VAL A 95 -15.87 -6.95 -16.25
CA VAL A 95 -15.70 -6.33 -14.94
C VAL A 95 -16.22 -7.25 -13.82
N CYS A 96 -17.38 -7.89 -14.01
CA CYS A 96 -17.94 -8.84 -13.06
C CYS A 96 -17.01 -10.05 -12.86
N LEU A 97 -16.48 -10.62 -13.95
CA LEU A 97 -15.52 -11.73 -13.91
C LEU A 97 -14.25 -11.34 -13.14
N LEU A 98 -13.67 -10.18 -13.44
CA LEU A 98 -12.47 -9.68 -12.74
C LEU A 98 -12.71 -9.44 -11.25
N LYS A 99 -13.88 -8.91 -10.86
CA LYS A 99 -14.26 -8.77 -9.45
C LYS A 99 -14.30 -10.12 -8.72
N HIS A 100 -14.85 -11.15 -9.35
CA HIS A 100 -14.90 -12.49 -8.75
C HIS A 100 -13.52 -13.15 -8.67
N ILE A 101 -12.68 -12.98 -9.69
CA ILE A 101 -11.28 -13.44 -9.66
C ILE A 101 -10.54 -12.76 -8.50
N PHE A 102 -10.63 -11.44 -8.39
CA PHE A 102 -10.01 -10.68 -7.30
C PHE A 102 -10.51 -11.13 -5.92
N SER A 103 -11.83 -11.29 -5.76
CA SER A 103 -12.42 -11.79 -4.51
C SER A 103 -11.95 -13.20 -4.16
N ALA A 104 -11.78 -14.08 -5.15
CA ALA A 104 -11.26 -15.43 -4.94
C ALA A 104 -9.80 -15.42 -4.48
N LEU A 105 -8.96 -14.58 -5.09
CA LEU A 105 -7.56 -14.40 -4.68
C LEU A 105 -7.45 -13.87 -3.24
N LEU A 106 -8.26 -12.88 -2.88
CA LEU A 106 -8.29 -12.34 -1.53
C LEU A 106 -8.69 -13.42 -0.50
N LYS A 107 -9.75 -14.18 -0.79
CA LYS A 107 -10.21 -15.25 0.12
C LYS A 107 -9.14 -16.32 0.33
N ASN A 108 -8.44 -16.73 -0.73
CA ASN A 108 -7.38 -17.73 -0.62
C ASN A 108 -6.20 -17.27 0.24
N LYS A 109 -5.84 -15.99 0.19
CA LYS A 109 -4.81 -15.42 1.08
C LYS A 109 -5.21 -15.40 2.55
N ILE A 110 -6.49 -15.16 2.85
CA ILE A 110 -7.02 -15.17 4.22
C ILE A 110 -6.81 -16.54 4.92
N TYR A 111 -6.85 -17.63 4.16
CA TYR A 111 -6.73 -18.99 4.73
C TYR A 111 -5.30 -19.55 4.77
N LYS A 112 -4.36 -18.94 4.04
CA LYS A 112 -2.95 -19.31 4.11
C LYS A 112 -2.21 -18.37 5.06
N THR A 113 -2.33 -18.62 6.33
CA THR A 113 -1.51 -17.95 7.34
C THR A 113 -0.08 -18.42 7.16
N SER A 114 0.74 -17.65 6.50
CA SER A 114 2.19 -17.85 6.53
C SER A 114 2.62 -17.67 7.98
N VAL A 115 3.07 -18.74 8.62
CA VAL A 115 3.62 -18.68 9.97
C VAL A 115 4.91 -17.87 9.89
N ILE A 116 4.81 -16.59 10.20
CA ILE A 116 6.00 -15.76 10.43
C ILE A 116 6.61 -16.26 11.73
N PRO A 117 7.91 -16.63 11.76
CA PRO A 117 8.56 -17.12 12.97
C PRO A 117 8.41 -16.12 14.11
N SER A 118 7.90 -16.57 15.23
CA SER A 118 7.00 -15.82 16.10
C SER A 118 7.62 -15.13 17.33
N SER A 119 8.94 -15.06 17.52
CA SER A 119 9.43 -14.56 18.81
C SER A 119 9.32 -13.05 19.01
N SER A 120 9.51 -12.24 17.97
CA SER A 120 9.44 -10.76 18.08
C SER A 120 8.09 -10.19 17.61
N ILE A 121 7.40 -10.90 16.73
CA ILE A 121 6.14 -10.47 16.11
C ILE A 121 4.94 -10.81 17.01
N ALA A 122 5.06 -11.86 17.83
CA ALA A 122 4.03 -12.26 18.79
C ALA A 122 3.72 -11.20 19.87
N TYR A 123 4.55 -10.17 20.00
CA TYR A 123 4.33 -9.08 20.93
C TYR A 123 3.13 -8.20 20.54
N PHE A 124 2.86 -8.08 19.24
CA PHE A 124 1.79 -7.21 18.72
C PHE A 124 0.53 -8.02 18.38
N GLN A 125 -0.64 -7.43 18.63
CA GLN A 125 -1.94 -8.04 18.29
C GLN A 125 -2.11 -8.15 16.77
N ARG A 126 -1.78 -7.09 16.05
CA ARG A 126 -1.75 -7.01 14.58
C ARG A 126 -0.56 -6.15 14.16
N ILE A 127 -0.01 -6.45 12.99
CA ILE A 127 0.99 -5.58 12.35
C ILE A 127 0.35 -5.03 11.08
N ARG A 128 0.00 -3.75 11.12
CA ARG A 128 -0.77 -3.04 10.11
C ARG A 128 0.16 -2.22 9.23
N ILE A 129 0.28 -2.61 7.97
CA ILE A 129 1.08 -1.91 6.96
C ILE A 129 0.13 -1.10 6.09
N LEU A 130 0.34 0.20 6.01
CA LEU A 130 -0.45 1.12 5.20
C LEU A 130 0.42 1.71 4.10
N ASP A 131 -0.01 1.51 2.85
CA ASP A 131 0.67 2.02 1.67
C ASP A 131 -0.31 2.39 0.56
N ALA A 132 0.15 3.17 -0.42
CA ALA A 132 -0.61 3.59 -1.58
C ALA A 132 0.15 3.35 -2.89
N THR A 133 -0.57 2.93 -3.90
CA THR A 133 -0.05 2.79 -5.26
C THR A 133 -0.85 3.66 -6.23
N ILE A 134 -0.17 4.39 -7.11
CA ILE A 134 -0.80 5.26 -8.10
C ILE A 134 -0.58 4.68 -9.49
N PHE A 135 -1.65 4.55 -10.25
CA PHE A 135 -1.64 4.18 -11.66
C PHE A 135 -2.05 5.35 -12.54
N GLN A 136 -1.27 5.61 -13.57
CA GLN A 136 -1.64 6.60 -14.57
C GLN A 136 -2.81 6.09 -15.41
N MET A 137 -3.73 7.00 -15.73
CA MET A 137 -4.90 6.73 -16.55
C MET A 137 -4.86 7.56 -17.84
N PRO A 138 -5.57 7.13 -18.92
CA PRO A 138 -5.72 7.93 -20.11
C PRO A 138 -6.28 9.34 -19.80
N LYS A 139 -5.70 10.37 -20.41
CA LYS A 139 -6.00 11.79 -20.14
C LYS A 139 -7.49 12.15 -20.19
N HIS A 140 -8.28 11.49 -21.04
CA HIS A 140 -9.72 11.75 -21.15
C HIS A 140 -10.51 11.39 -19.87
N LEU A 141 -9.89 10.63 -18.93
CA LEU A 141 -10.48 10.32 -17.63
C LEU A 141 -10.11 11.34 -16.53
N ALA A 142 -9.36 12.39 -16.85
CA ALA A 142 -8.88 13.37 -15.86
C ALA A 142 -10.03 14.06 -15.09
N ASN A 143 -11.22 14.24 -15.72
CA ASN A 143 -12.37 14.81 -15.05
C ASN A 143 -12.95 13.89 -13.96
N VAL A 144 -12.80 12.58 -14.10
CA VAL A 144 -13.33 11.58 -13.15
C VAL A 144 -12.23 11.17 -12.16
N TYR A 145 -11.02 10.99 -12.65
CA TYR A 145 -9.84 10.57 -11.88
C TYR A 145 -8.69 11.55 -12.10
N PRO A 146 -8.75 12.74 -11.53
CA PRO A 146 -7.63 13.68 -11.61
C PRO A 146 -6.38 13.09 -10.95
N GLY A 147 -5.26 13.16 -11.69
CA GLY A 147 -3.96 12.65 -11.25
C GLY A 147 -3.23 13.57 -10.29
N SER A 148 -2.17 13.09 -9.67
CA SER A 148 -1.22 13.87 -8.90
C SER A 148 -0.19 14.54 -9.82
N GLY A 149 0.21 15.76 -9.50
CA GLY A 149 1.24 16.53 -10.23
C GLY A 149 0.71 17.87 -10.74
N GLY A 150 1.56 18.90 -10.68
CA GLY A 150 1.22 20.30 -10.95
C GLY A 150 0.88 20.65 -12.40
N CYS A 151 0.96 19.69 -13.34
CA CYS A 151 0.52 19.91 -14.72
C CYS A 151 -0.95 19.58 -14.85
N ALA A 152 -1.74 20.57 -15.26
CA ALA A 152 -3.14 20.40 -15.59
C ALA A 152 -3.35 19.20 -16.54
N GLN A 153 -4.36 18.37 -16.23
CA GLN A 153 -4.85 17.28 -17.08
C GLN A 153 -4.09 15.94 -17.03
N THR A 154 -3.44 15.60 -15.93
CA THR A 154 -3.06 14.20 -15.69
C THR A 154 -4.26 13.44 -15.11
N ALA A 155 -4.42 12.18 -15.50
CA ALA A 155 -5.41 11.28 -14.92
C ALA A 155 -4.69 10.16 -14.16
N GLY A 156 -5.19 9.80 -12.98
CA GLY A 156 -4.60 8.73 -12.16
C GLY A 156 -5.59 8.16 -11.15
N ILE A 157 -5.46 6.87 -10.91
CA ILE A 157 -6.15 6.17 -9.83
C ILE A 157 -5.13 5.87 -8.74
N LYS A 158 -5.49 6.17 -7.49
CA LYS A 158 -4.77 5.77 -6.30
C LYS A 158 -5.50 4.60 -5.64
N ILE A 159 -4.77 3.57 -5.32
CA ILE A 159 -5.22 2.47 -4.49
C ILE A 159 -4.56 2.62 -3.13
N GLN A 160 -5.36 2.85 -2.10
CA GLN A 160 -4.96 2.87 -0.71
C GLN A 160 -5.22 1.50 -0.12
N LEU A 161 -4.25 0.95 0.59
CA LEU A 161 -4.31 -0.41 1.11
C LEU A 161 -3.74 -0.48 2.52
N GLU A 162 -4.52 -1.04 3.45
CA GLU A 162 -4.02 -1.42 4.76
C GLU A 162 -4.07 -2.94 4.91
N TYR A 163 -2.94 -3.52 5.25
CA TYR A 163 -2.73 -4.97 5.30
C TYR A 163 -2.27 -5.39 6.70
N ASP A 164 -2.86 -6.44 7.25
CA ASP A 164 -2.38 -7.06 8.48
C ASP A 164 -1.43 -8.21 8.16
N LEU A 165 -0.19 -8.05 8.58
CA LEU A 165 0.88 -9.00 8.31
C LEU A 165 0.66 -10.35 9.04
N HIS A 166 0.00 -10.33 10.22
CA HIS A 166 -0.28 -11.55 10.99
C HIS A 166 -1.33 -12.42 10.33
N SER A 167 -2.49 -11.84 10.02
CA SER A 167 -3.61 -12.59 9.44
C SER A 167 -3.54 -12.72 7.93
N GLY A 168 -2.69 -11.94 7.27
CA GLY A 168 -2.67 -11.86 5.81
C GLY A 168 -3.91 -11.19 5.21
N GLN A 169 -4.68 -10.44 6.00
CA GLN A 169 -5.92 -9.81 5.58
C GLN A 169 -5.74 -8.35 5.19
N PHE A 170 -6.51 -7.93 4.19
CA PHE A 170 -6.68 -6.51 3.93
C PHE A 170 -7.71 -5.94 4.91
N LEU A 171 -7.27 -4.99 5.72
CA LEU A 171 -8.11 -4.34 6.73
C LEU A 171 -8.92 -3.20 6.12
N ASN A 172 -8.28 -2.40 5.26
CA ASN A 172 -8.90 -1.31 4.53
C ASN A 172 -8.41 -1.32 3.08
N PHE A 173 -9.33 -1.01 2.15
CA PHE A 173 -9.05 -0.92 0.74
C PHE A 173 -9.90 0.19 0.13
N GLN A 174 -9.26 1.16 -0.51
CA GLN A 174 -9.95 2.28 -1.16
C GLN A 174 -9.35 2.57 -2.53
N VAL A 175 -10.21 2.86 -3.49
CA VAL A 175 -9.83 3.32 -4.82
C VAL A 175 -10.33 4.74 -4.99
N GLU A 176 -9.42 5.66 -5.28
CA GLU A 176 -9.70 7.08 -5.33
C GLU A 176 -8.92 7.81 -6.42
N PRO A 177 -9.24 9.08 -6.73
CA PRO A 177 -8.43 9.91 -7.63
C PRO A 177 -6.98 10.04 -7.15
N GLY A 178 -6.03 9.99 -8.10
CA GLY A 178 -4.60 10.04 -7.81
C GLY A 178 -4.13 11.29 -7.05
N LYS A 179 -4.87 12.39 -7.14
CA LYS A 179 -4.58 13.66 -6.45
C LYS A 179 -4.89 13.64 -4.94
N ASN A 180 -5.68 12.68 -4.46
CA ASN A 180 -6.11 12.65 -3.07
C ASN A 180 -4.92 12.48 -2.12
N ASN A 181 -5.06 13.04 -0.91
CA ASN A 181 -3.98 13.05 0.07
C ASN A 181 -3.98 11.75 0.88
N ASP A 182 -2.82 11.13 1.01
CA ASP A 182 -2.61 9.90 1.79
C ASP A 182 -2.96 10.10 3.27
N LYS A 183 -2.68 11.30 3.82
CA LYS A 183 -2.97 11.63 5.21
C LYS A 183 -4.45 11.44 5.57
N THR A 184 -5.37 11.82 4.68
CA THR A 184 -6.83 11.69 4.94
C THR A 184 -7.21 10.23 5.17
N PHE A 185 -6.78 9.34 4.28
CA PHE A 185 -7.03 7.91 4.44
C PHE A 185 -6.34 7.33 5.68
N GLY A 186 -5.11 7.79 5.98
CA GLY A 186 -4.40 7.40 7.22
C GLY A 186 -5.20 7.73 8.48
N THR A 187 -5.83 8.91 8.52
CA THR A 187 -6.70 9.32 9.62
C THR A 187 -7.99 8.49 9.70
N GLU A 188 -8.61 8.16 8.55
CA GLU A 188 -9.78 7.27 8.51
C GLU A 188 -9.47 5.88 9.08
N CYS A 189 -8.28 5.34 8.82
CA CYS A 189 -7.84 4.04 9.34
C CYS A 189 -7.71 4.00 10.87
N LEU A 190 -7.62 5.16 11.56
CA LEU A 190 -7.59 5.22 13.02
C LEU A 190 -8.84 4.61 13.67
N ALA A 191 -9.99 4.67 13.00
CA ALA A 191 -11.26 4.17 13.53
C ALA A 191 -11.23 2.65 13.83
N THR A 192 -10.36 1.91 13.17
CA THR A 192 -10.26 0.45 13.28
C THR A 192 -9.09 -0.03 14.15
N LEU A 193 -8.33 0.89 14.74
CA LEU A 193 -7.19 0.60 15.62
C LEU A 193 -7.64 -0.03 16.94
N ARG A 194 -6.82 -0.95 17.44
CA ARG A 194 -7.00 -1.63 18.72
C ARG A 194 -5.73 -1.52 19.56
N PRO A 195 -5.84 -1.48 20.89
CA PRO A 195 -4.66 -1.55 21.77
C PRO A 195 -3.78 -2.75 21.42
N GLY A 196 -2.47 -2.55 21.40
CA GLY A 196 -1.49 -3.58 21.04
C GLY A 196 -1.28 -3.79 19.53
N ASP A 197 -1.93 -3.02 18.64
CA ASP A 197 -1.58 -2.98 17.23
C ASP A 197 -0.22 -2.29 17.02
N LEU A 198 0.54 -2.72 16.01
CA LEU A 198 1.68 -1.99 15.47
C LEU A 198 1.30 -1.42 14.09
N CYS A 199 1.38 -0.11 13.93
CA CYS A 199 1.15 0.58 12.65
C CYS A 199 2.47 0.94 11.97
N ILE A 200 2.67 0.49 10.74
CA ILE A 200 3.81 0.84 9.89
C ILE A 200 3.32 1.71 8.75
N ARG A 201 3.78 2.96 8.69
CA ARG A 201 3.30 3.95 7.72
C ARG A 201 4.45 4.75 7.12
N ASP A 202 4.36 5.05 5.83
CA ASP A 202 5.32 5.95 5.17
C ASP A 202 5.05 7.43 5.50
N LEU A 203 5.99 8.28 5.10
CA LEU A 203 5.99 9.72 5.35
C LEU A 203 4.74 10.45 4.79
N GLY A 204 4.12 9.93 3.73
CA GLY A 204 2.87 10.45 3.17
C GLY A 204 1.72 10.47 4.15
N TYR A 205 1.70 9.53 5.10
CA TYR A 205 0.69 9.40 6.15
C TYR A 205 1.06 10.10 7.46
N TYR A 206 2.22 10.76 7.50
CA TYR A 206 2.73 11.35 8.74
C TYR A 206 1.86 12.50 9.25
N SER A 207 1.35 12.35 10.47
CA SER A 207 0.56 13.35 11.19
C SER A 207 0.80 13.22 12.68
N LEU A 208 1.26 14.29 13.33
CA LEU A 208 1.48 14.29 14.77
C LEU A 208 0.19 14.03 15.54
N ASP A 209 -0.94 14.59 15.08
CA ASP A 209 -2.23 14.38 15.73
C ASP A 209 -2.70 12.93 15.63
N ASP A 210 -2.37 12.23 14.52
CA ASP A 210 -2.68 10.80 14.36
C ASP A 210 -1.77 9.94 15.27
N LEU A 211 -0.48 10.29 15.37
CA LEU A 211 0.45 9.60 16.26
C LEU A 211 0.06 9.75 17.74
N ASP A 212 -0.34 10.96 18.15
CA ASP A 212 -0.87 11.25 19.49
C ASP A 212 -2.12 10.40 19.79
N GLN A 213 -3.06 10.31 18.84
CA GLN A 213 -4.22 9.44 18.98
C GLN A 213 -3.88 7.95 19.05
N MET A 214 -2.85 7.49 18.33
CA MET A 214 -2.36 6.11 18.41
C MET A 214 -1.80 5.82 19.81
N ASP A 215 -0.96 6.70 20.32
CA ASP A 215 -0.35 6.58 21.65
C ASP A 215 -1.44 6.51 22.74
N GLN A 216 -2.41 7.43 22.74
CA GLN A 216 -3.53 7.47 23.66
C GLN A 216 -4.37 6.19 23.64
N ARG A 217 -4.38 5.44 22.54
CA ARG A 217 -5.09 4.16 22.40
C ARG A 217 -4.24 2.93 22.70
N GLY A 218 -2.98 3.11 23.11
CA GLY A 218 -2.04 2.01 23.33
C GLY A 218 -1.66 1.28 22.04
N VAL A 219 -1.52 2.02 20.95
CA VAL A 219 -1.10 1.52 19.63
C VAL A 219 0.35 1.93 19.38
N TYR A 220 1.16 0.97 19.00
CA TYR A 220 2.56 1.20 18.60
C TYR A 220 2.63 1.67 17.15
N TYR A 221 3.65 2.44 16.81
CA TYR A 221 3.85 2.88 15.43
C TYR A 221 5.32 2.97 15.03
N ILE A 222 5.57 2.72 13.74
CA ILE A 222 6.83 2.98 13.06
C ILE A 222 6.53 3.91 11.90
N SER A 223 7.17 5.09 11.89
CA SER A 223 7.02 6.09 10.83
C SER A 223 8.35 6.79 10.58
N ARG A 224 8.54 7.26 9.36
CA ARG A 224 9.62 8.21 9.09
C ARG A 224 9.31 9.54 9.75
N LEU A 225 10.33 10.18 10.30
CA LEU A 225 10.24 11.55 10.81
C LEU A 225 10.58 12.53 9.68
N LYS A 226 9.79 13.61 9.54
CA LYS A 226 10.13 14.70 8.62
C LYS A 226 11.35 15.45 9.17
N LEU A 227 12.37 15.68 8.34
CA LEU A 227 13.61 16.36 8.75
C LEU A 227 13.39 17.78 9.32
N ASN A 228 12.29 18.43 8.94
CA ASN A 228 11.93 19.74 9.48
C ASN A 228 11.17 19.68 10.82
N ASN A 229 10.91 18.50 11.35
CA ASN A 229 10.33 18.37 12.68
C ASN A 229 11.39 18.64 13.74
N MET A 230 10.99 19.42 14.71
CA MET A 230 11.81 19.71 15.86
C MET A 230 11.51 18.71 16.96
N VAL A 231 12.55 18.02 17.42
CA VAL A 231 12.50 17.12 18.58
C VAL A 231 13.14 17.83 19.76
N TYR A 232 12.51 17.70 20.91
CA TYR A 232 12.95 18.30 22.15
C TYR A 232 12.97 17.25 23.25
N ILE A 233 13.87 17.48 24.22
CA ILE A 233 13.87 16.78 25.52
C ILE A 233 13.66 17.80 26.62
N LYS A 234 13.13 17.35 27.75
CA LYS A 234 12.96 18.20 28.93
C LYS A 234 14.34 18.65 29.43
N ASN A 235 14.48 19.92 29.72
CA ASN A 235 15.72 20.44 30.32
C ASN A 235 15.71 20.14 31.81
N GLU A 236 16.71 19.43 32.30
CA GLU A 236 16.87 19.11 33.71
C GLU A 236 17.24 20.37 34.54
N PHE A 237 17.87 21.38 33.90
CA PHE A 237 18.33 22.61 34.53
C PHE A 237 17.73 23.84 33.84
N PRO A 238 16.40 24.06 33.91
CA PRO A 238 15.76 25.20 33.29
C PRO A 238 16.09 26.49 34.02
N GLU A 239 16.14 27.58 33.27
CA GLU A 239 16.29 28.91 33.87
C GLU A 239 14.97 29.38 34.51
N TYR A 240 15.14 30.13 35.60
CA TYR A 240 14.02 30.71 36.35
C TYR A 240 14.01 32.23 36.25
N PHE A 241 12.84 32.81 36.29
CA PHE A 241 12.68 34.24 36.59
C PHE A 241 12.93 34.52 38.06
N ARG A 242 13.14 35.82 38.43
CA ARG A 242 13.33 36.23 39.83
C ARG A 242 12.16 35.85 40.75
N ASN A 243 10.98 35.66 40.20
CA ASN A 243 9.76 35.23 40.93
C ASN A 243 9.64 33.70 41.10
N GLY A 244 10.66 32.94 40.73
CA GLY A 244 10.66 31.48 40.83
C GLY A 244 9.93 30.74 39.72
N THR A 245 9.35 31.42 38.70
CA THR A 245 8.71 30.74 37.55
C THR A 245 9.74 30.34 36.52
N VAL A 246 9.56 29.15 35.90
CA VAL A 246 10.45 28.68 34.84
C VAL A 246 10.31 29.53 33.58
N LYS A 247 11.42 29.91 32.99
CA LYS A 247 11.44 30.57 31.67
C LYS A 247 11.04 29.53 30.61
N LYS A 248 9.92 29.75 29.93
CA LYS A 248 9.37 28.81 28.90
C LYS A 248 10.41 28.42 27.84
N GLN A 249 11.32 29.30 27.48
CA GLN A 249 12.34 29.06 26.45
C GLN A 249 13.41 28.03 26.89
N SER A 250 13.69 27.95 28.21
CA SER A 250 14.70 27.06 28.77
C SER A 250 14.11 25.71 29.26
N GLN A 251 12.80 25.53 29.19
CA GLN A 251 12.13 24.35 29.69
C GLN A 251 12.47 23.10 28.90
N TYR A 252 12.80 23.26 27.61
CA TYR A 252 13.11 22.17 26.69
C TYR A 252 14.38 22.49 25.90
N ILE A 253 15.17 21.47 25.62
CA ILE A 253 16.36 21.50 24.77
C ILE A 253 16.05 20.89 23.44
N LYS A 254 16.37 21.57 22.35
CA LYS A 254 16.22 21.02 20.99
C LYS A 254 17.30 19.96 20.76
N VAL A 255 16.89 18.80 20.29
CA VAL A 255 17.79 17.72 19.88
C VAL A 255 18.32 17.99 18.48
N ASP A 256 19.62 17.91 18.31
CA ASP A 256 20.28 18.01 16.99
C ASP A 256 20.27 16.64 16.32
N LEU A 257 19.16 16.34 15.60
CA LEU A 257 19.00 15.08 14.89
C LEU A 257 20.03 14.92 13.77
N GLU A 258 20.45 16.00 13.13
CA GLU A 258 21.43 15.95 12.04
C GLU A 258 22.80 15.51 12.55
N HIS A 259 23.21 16.07 13.67
CA HIS A 259 24.45 15.65 14.34
C HIS A 259 24.38 14.16 14.75
N ILE A 260 23.27 13.74 15.37
CA ILE A 260 23.09 12.34 15.79
C ILE A 260 23.16 11.42 14.58
N MET A 261 22.42 11.72 13.49
CA MET A 261 22.43 10.89 12.28
C MET A 261 23.82 10.77 11.65
N ASN A 262 24.63 11.83 11.68
CA ASN A 262 25.97 11.83 11.11
C ASN A 262 27.01 11.07 11.99
N THR A 263 26.68 10.81 13.24
CA THR A 263 27.54 10.06 14.17
C THR A 263 27.22 8.58 14.26
N LEU A 264 26.03 8.16 13.76
CA LEU A 264 25.59 6.76 13.81
C LEU A 264 26.17 5.95 12.66
N GLU A 265 26.69 4.77 12.97
CA GLU A 265 27.05 3.76 11.98
C GLU A 265 25.81 3.03 11.46
N PRO A 266 25.86 2.47 10.22
CA PRO A 266 24.74 1.69 9.67
C PRO A 266 24.32 0.54 10.59
N GLY A 267 23.04 0.50 10.97
CA GLY A 267 22.48 -0.49 11.88
C GLY A 267 22.54 -0.15 13.37
N GLN A 268 23.14 0.98 13.74
CA GLN A 268 23.06 1.50 15.11
C GLN A 268 21.70 2.13 15.38
N VAL A 269 21.26 2.03 16.63
CA VAL A 269 20.02 2.62 17.15
C VAL A 269 20.38 3.66 18.19
N TYR A 270 19.77 4.82 18.08
CA TYR A 270 19.84 5.86 19.09
C TYR A 270 18.47 6.07 19.72
N GLU A 271 18.35 5.91 21.01
CA GLU A 271 17.11 6.05 21.75
C GLU A 271 17.02 7.42 22.41
N ILE A 272 15.91 8.11 22.22
CA ILE A 272 15.59 9.36 22.90
C ILE A 272 14.34 9.11 23.75
N THR A 273 14.53 9.01 25.06
CA THR A 273 13.42 8.85 26.00
C THR A 273 12.75 10.20 26.27
N ASP A 274 11.44 10.18 26.53
CA ASP A 274 10.64 11.37 26.87
C ASP A 274 10.78 12.51 25.86
N ALA A 275 10.77 12.15 24.55
CA ALA A 275 10.88 13.11 23.46
C ALA A 275 9.55 13.84 23.22
N TYR A 276 9.65 15.15 22.96
CA TYR A 276 8.54 16.02 22.56
C TYR A 276 8.74 16.42 21.11
N ILE A 277 7.71 16.35 20.27
CA ILE A 277 7.81 16.60 18.83
C ILE A 277 6.95 17.79 18.43
N GLY A 278 7.45 18.57 17.46
CA GLY A 278 6.75 19.69 16.88
C GLY A 278 6.80 20.98 17.67
N LYS A 279 6.13 22.01 17.15
CA LYS A 279 6.13 23.36 17.76
C LYS A 279 5.44 23.37 19.12
N ASP A 280 4.40 22.57 19.28
CA ASP A 280 3.61 22.52 20.50
C ASP A 280 4.18 21.53 21.54
N LYS A 281 5.32 20.89 21.22
CA LYS A 281 6.05 19.96 22.13
C LYS A 281 5.10 18.88 22.70
N LYS A 282 4.38 18.24 21.80
CA LYS A 282 3.53 17.08 22.09
C LYS A 282 4.34 15.81 22.14
#